data_8b8bff9302c1c09af99cd4a4c49ed06c
#
_entry.id   8b8bff9302c1c09af99cd4a4c49ed06c
#
_cell.length_a   1.000
_cell.length_b   1.000
_cell.length_c   1.000
_cell.angle_alpha   90.00
_cell.angle_beta   90.00
_cell.angle_gamma   90.00
#
_symmetry.space_group_name_H-M   'P 1'
#
loop_
_entity.id
_entity.type
_entity.pdbx_description
1 polymer ?
#
loop_
_entity_poly.entity_id
_entity_poly.type
_entity_poly.pdbx_seq_one_letter_code
_entity_poly.pdbx_strand_id
1 'polypeptide(L)' 'MIGVVITFDDTENKAWITISEADLESLIGRDASFQFSKTKDFKGKVIGVETDFLVVKFDEPPLGLGQGSQVMIAD' A
#
# COMPACT_ATOMS: atom_id res chain seq x y z
N MET A 1 0.26 11.03 0.47
CA MET A 1 -0.58 10.65 -0.69
C MET A 1 -1.45 9.47 -0.31
N ILE A 2 -2.61 9.35 -0.95
CA ILE A 2 -3.51 8.24 -0.69
C ILE A 2 -3.65 7.39 -1.95
N GLY A 3 -3.44 6.08 -1.79
CA GLY A 3 -3.69 5.12 -2.85
C GLY A 3 -4.86 4.21 -2.51
N VAL A 4 -5.38 3.53 -3.51
CA VAL A 4 -6.52 2.61 -3.35
C VAL A 4 -6.07 1.22 -3.77
N VAL A 5 -6.34 0.24 -2.92
CA VAL A 5 -5.97 -1.15 -3.17
C VAL A 5 -6.80 -1.74 -4.29
N ILE A 6 -6.12 -2.30 -5.29
CA ILE A 6 -6.76 -3.03 -6.39
C ILE A 6 -6.82 -4.50 -6.07
N THR A 7 -5.73 -5.06 -5.57
CA THR A 7 -5.68 -6.46 -5.18
C THR A 7 -4.68 -6.65 -4.05
N PHE A 8 -4.81 -7.74 -3.32
CA PHE A 8 -3.98 -8.05 -2.17
C PHE A 8 -3.62 -9.53 -2.16
N ASP A 9 -2.34 -9.82 -1.95
CA ASP A 9 -1.82 -11.18 -1.79
C ASP A 9 -1.54 -11.43 -0.32
N ASP A 10 -2.36 -12.23 0.33
CA ASP A 10 -2.27 -12.49 1.76
C ASP A 10 -1.14 -13.46 2.14
N THR A 11 -0.57 -14.16 1.17
CA THR A 11 0.56 -15.06 1.46
C THR A 11 1.86 -14.29 1.61
N GLU A 12 1.99 -13.13 0.95
CA GLU A 12 3.19 -12.31 0.98
C GLU A 12 2.95 -10.94 1.61
N ASN A 13 1.75 -10.65 2.06
CA ASN A 13 1.36 -9.35 2.63
C ASN A 13 1.63 -8.19 1.66
N LYS A 14 1.38 -8.41 0.38
CA LYS A 14 1.57 -7.41 -0.67
C LYS A 14 0.26 -6.88 -1.18
N ALA A 15 0.20 -5.56 -1.37
CA ALA A 15 -0.95 -4.90 -1.99
C ALA A 15 -0.51 -4.18 -3.24
N TRP A 16 -1.33 -4.27 -4.27
CA TRP A 16 -1.18 -3.49 -5.51
C TRP A 16 -2.13 -2.31 -5.42
N ILE A 17 -1.58 -1.11 -5.55
CA ILE A 17 -2.28 0.14 -5.23
C ILE A 17 -2.25 1.05 -6.43
N THR A 18 -3.40 1.61 -6.78
CA THR A 18 -3.47 2.69 -7.75
C THR A 18 -3.36 4.03 -7.02
N ILE A 19 -2.59 4.94 -7.58
CA ILE A 19 -2.38 6.25 -7.00
C ILE A 19 -2.21 7.28 -8.11
N SER A 20 -2.72 8.48 -7.87
CA SER A 20 -2.67 9.55 -8.85
C SER A 20 -1.32 10.27 -8.77
N GLU A 21 -0.32 9.70 -9.43
CA GLU A 21 1.04 10.22 -9.45
C GLU A 21 1.68 9.88 -10.78
N ALA A 22 2.38 10.85 -11.39
CA ALA A 22 2.99 10.67 -12.70
C ALA A 22 4.25 9.81 -12.64
N ASP A 23 5.02 9.91 -11.58
CA ASP A 23 6.29 9.18 -11.44
C ASP A 23 6.18 8.19 -10.26
N LEU A 24 5.66 7.02 -10.56
CA LEU A 24 5.46 5.99 -9.53
C LEU A 24 6.79 5.47 -8.97
N GLU A 25 7.83 5.41 -9.81
CA GLU A 25 9.12 4.88 -9.36
C GLU A 25 9.78 5.74 -8.30
N SER A 26 9.47 7.05 -8.27
CA SER A 26 9.98 7.94 -7.24
C SER A 26 9.44 7.61 -5.85
N LEU A 27 8.38 6.81 -5.77
CA LEU A 27 7.75 6.44 -4.51
C LEU A 27 8.33 5.17 -3.90
N ILE A 28 9.17 4.44 -4.63
CA ILE A 28 9.79 3.22 -4.11
C ILE A 28 10.66 3.56 -2.89
N GLY A 29 10.48 2.79 -1.82
CA GLY A 29 11.19 2.99 -0.56
C GLY A 29 10.46 3.86 0.44
N ARG A 30 9.36 4.49 0.04
CA ARG A 30 8.57 5.30 0.97
C ARG A 30 7.75 4.43 1.90
N ASP A 31 7.49 4.94 3.09
CA ASP A 31 6.66 4.26 4.05
C ASP A 31 5.19 4.30 3.64
N ALA A 32 4.48 3.24 3.97
CA ALA A 32 3.06 3.12 3.73
C ALA A 32 2.35 2.72 5.01
N SER A 33 1.08 3.10 5.13
CA SER A 33 0.29 2.70 6.28
C SER A 33 -1.16 2.49 5.89
N PHE A 34 -1.80 1.52 6.54
CA PHE A 34 -3.22 1.26 6.42
C PHE A 34 -3.84 1.40 7.81
N GLN A 35 -4.76 2.35 7.95
CA GLN A 35 -5.44 2.56 9.22
C GLN A 35 -6.62 1.60 9.33
N PHE A 36 -6.46 0.59 10.19
CA PHE A 36 -7.52 -0.38 10.46
C PHE A 36 -8.56 0.19 11.41
N SER A 37 -8.12 0.93 12.43
CA SER A 37 -8.98 1.56 13.40
C SER A 37 -8.30 2.83 13.93
N LYS A 38 -8.97 3.55 14.84
CA LYS A 38 -8.38 4.76 15.43
C LYS A 38 -7.09 4.50 16.19
N THR A 39 -6.89 3.25 16.64
CA THR A 39 -5.76 2.90 17.49
C THR A 39 -4.81 1.90 16.84
N LYS A 40 -5.12 1.40 15.64
CA LYS A 40 -4.29 0.38 14.98
C LYS A 40 -4.02 0.76 13.53
N ASP A 41 -2.74 0.94 13.22
CA ASP A 41 -2.23 1.10 11.87
C ASP A 41 -1.36 -0.11 11.53
N PHE A 42 -1.44 -0.54 10.28
CA PHE A 42 -0.50 -1.53 9.73
C PHE A 42 0.50 -0.79 8.87
N LYS A 43 1.79 -1.03 9.13
CA LYS A 43 2.89 -0.36 8.44
C LYS A 43 3.47 -1.22 7.35
N GLY A 44 3.93 -0.57 6.30
CA GLY A 44 4.57 -1.24 5.19
C GLY A 44 5.47 -0.28 4.44
N LYS A 45 5.94 -0.75 3.29
CA LYS A 45 6.87 0.02 2.47
C LYS A 45 6.58 -0.24 1.00
N VAL A 46 6.72 0.79 0.18
CA VAL A 46 6.62 0.65 -1.27
C VAL A 46 7.88 -0.07 -1.74
N ILE A 47 7.70 -1.26 -2.33
CA ILE A 47 8.83 -2.09 -2.74
C ILE A 47 9.05 -2.10 -4.24
N GLY A 48 8.09 -1.63 -5.02
CA GLY A 48 8.25 -1.62 -6.47
C GLY A 48 7.03 -1.07 -7.19
N VAL A 49 7.12 -1.14 -8.51
CA VAL A 49 6.04 -0.76 -9.43
C VAL A 49 5.83 -1.91 -10.39
N GLU A 50 4.59 -2.35 -10.57
CA GLU A 50 4.21 -3.35 -11.58
C GLU A 50 3.12 -2.77 -12.45
N THR A 51 3.35 -2.73 -13.77
CA THR A 51 2.44 -2.09 -14.71
C THR A 51 2.25 -0.63 -14.28
N ASP A 52 1.06 -0.25 -13.85
CA ASP A 52 0.75 1.11 -13.39
C ASP A 52 0.39 1.13 -11.90
N PHE A 53 0.82 0.12 -11.15
CA PHE A 53 0.46 -0.01 -9.74
C PHE A 53 1.69 0.04 -8.86
N LEU A 54 1.57 0.68 -7.71
CA LEU A 54 2.57 0.55 -6.65
C LEU A 54 2.38 -0.79 -5.94
N VAL A 55 3.48 -1.43 -5.61
CA VAL A 55 3.47 -2.63 -4.80
C VAL A 55 3.94 -2.27 -3.40
N VAL A 56 3.09 -2.50 -2.41
CA VAL A 56 3.39 -2.23 -1.01
C VAL A 56 3.46 -3.55 -0.26
N LYS A 57 4.53 -3.75 0.49
CA LYS A 57 4.65 -4.91 1.36
C LYS A 57 4.48 -4.48 2.80
N PHE A 58 3.54 -5.12 3.50
CA PHE A 58 3.27 -4.83 4.90
C PHE A 58 4.15 -5.68 5.80
N ASP A 59 4.48 -5.14 6.99
CA ASP A 59 5.35 -5.80 7.95
C ASP A 59 4.66 -6.98 8.63
N GLU A 60 3.33 -6.90 8.74
CA GLU A 60 2.50 -7.98 9.28
C GLU A 60 1.20 -8.05 8.47
N PRO A 61 0.44 -9.15 8.56
CA PRO A 61 -0.82 -9.27 7.82
C PRO A 61 -1.79 -8.13 8.18
N PRO A 62 -2.16 -7.26 7.22
CA PRO A 62 -3.04 -6.14 7.51
C PRO A 62 -4.50 -6.58 7.57
N LEU A 63 -5.02 -6.66 8.79
CA LEU A 63 -6.41 -7.05 9.01
C LEU A 63 -7.36 -6.07 8.34
N GLY A 64 -8.36 -6.59 7.65
CA GLY A 64 -9.39 -5.78 7.03
C GLY A 64 -9.00 -5.10 5.72
N LEU A 65 -7.75 -5.27 5.27
CA LEU A 65 -7.34 -4.72 3.98
C LEU A 65 -7.91 -5.55 2.85
N GLY A 66 -8.44 -4.89 1.85
CA GLY A 66 -8.97 -5.55 0.66
C GLY A 66 -9.16 -4.55 -0.47
N GLN A 67 -9.76 -5.00 -1.56
CA GLN A 67 -10.03 -4.15 -2.70
C GLN A 67 -10.84 -2.92 -2.27
N GLY A 68 -10.39 -1.74 -2.67
CA GLY A 68 -11.03 -0.48 -2.30
C GLY A 68 -10.51 0.16 -1.03
N SER A 69 -9.69 -0.55 -0.24
CA SER A 69 -9.08 0.04 0.95
C SER A 69 -8.14 1.17 0.58
N GLN A 70 -8.05 2.18 1.44
CA GLN A 70 -7.13 3.30 1.24
C GLN A 70 -5.84 3.07 2.01
N VAL A 71 -4.72 3.31 1.34
CA VAL A 71 -3.39 3.20 1.93
C VAL A 71 -2.69 4.55 1.79
N MET A 72 -2.14 5.03 2.90
CA MET A 72 -1.40 6.29 2.93
C MET A 72 0.05 6.04 2.56
N ILE A 73 0.57 6.81 1.63
CA ILE A 73 1.98 6.77 1.24
C ILE A 73 2.64 8.04 1.75
N ALA A 74 3.74 7.90 2.48
CA ALA A 74 4.47 9.03 3.03
C ALA A 74 5.06 9.90 1.91
N ASP A 75 5.04 11.18 2.14
CA ASP A 75 5.61 12.16 1.19
C ASP A 75 7.12 12.24 1.26
#